data_c160d089b4a94ed64ec3c00bd444229d
#
_entry.id   c160d089b4a94ed64ec3c00bd444229d
#
_cell.length_a   1.000
_cell.length_b   1.000
_cell.length_c   1.000
_cell.angle_alpha   90.00
_cell.angle_beta   90.00
_cell.angle_gamma   90.00
#
_symmetry.space_group_name_H-M   'P 1'
#
loop_
_entity.id
_entity.type
_entity.pdbx_description
1 polymer ?
#
loop_
_entity_poly.entity_id
_entity_poly.type
_entity_poly.pdbx_seq_one_letter_code
_entity_poly.pdbx_strand_id
1 'polypeptide(L)'
;MSRTVGFILSVGCAAAVLFSAATSDAQKPSEGQLLVEKRCQGCHNMRRIDTAAKDAKAWQETIQTMIQDGAEVEESEIPVMVQWLTREHGPMPEGAGKQILLNTCTMCHNLNRIKNGRRSPEEWEETLLAMLNEGAPVSDEQLPVIHAYLSRHFGVD
;
A
#
# COMPACT_ATOMS: atom_id res chain seq x y z
N MET A 1 5.32 43.12 -68.87
CA MET A 1 6.21 42.57 -67.77
C MET A 1 5.34 42.53 -66.52
N SER A 2 4.71 41.39 -66.28
CA SER A 2 3.78 41.20 -65.15
C SER A 2 4.45 40.32 -64.09
N ARG A 3 4.63 40.83 -62.86
CA ARG A 3 5.20 40.10 -61.71
C ARG A 3 4.04 39.59 -60.86
N THR A 4 3.84 38.29 -60.90
CA THR A 4 2.92 37.59 -60.00
C THR A 4 3.60 37.34 -58.66
N VAL A 5 3.05 37.91 -57.60
CA VAL A 5 3.50 37.66 -56.20
C VAL A 5 2.72 36.48 -55.67
N GLY A 6 3.41 35.38 -55.40
CA GLY A 6 2.82 34.19 -54.78
C GLY A 6 2.71 34.34 -53.27
N PHE A 7 1.49 34.21 -52.77
CA PHE A 7 1.16 34.23 -51.35
C PHE A 7 1.30 32.79 -50.80
N ILE A 8 2.28 32.56 -49.94
CA ILE A 8 2.47 31.27 -49.25
C ILE A 8 1.64 31.33 -47.97
N LEU A 9 0.55 30.57 -47.91
CA LEU A 9 -0.19 30.32 -46.67
C LEU A 9 0.58 29.28 -45.83
N SER A 10 1.12 29.72 -44.70
CA SER A 10 1.67 28.85 -43.68
C SER A 10 0.52 28.30 -42.81
N VAL A 11 0.18 27.03 -42.96
CA VAL A 11 -0.73 26.32 -42.07
C VAL A 11 0.03 25.94 -40.80
N GLY A 12 -0.17 26.72 -39.74
CA GLY A 12 0.35 26.38 -38.40
C GLY A 12 -0.45 25.24 -37.79
N CYS A 13 0.17 24.07 -37.69
CA CYS A 13 -0.40 22.93 -36.97
C CYS A 13 -0.20 23.16 -35.47
N ALA A 14 -1.22 23.64 -34.76
CA ALA A 14 -1.25 23.75 -33.32
C ALA A 14 -1.49 22.33 -32.73
N ALA A 15 -0.42 21.68 -32.26
CA ALA A 15 -0.53 20.44 -31.49
C ALA A 15 -1.07 20.78 -30.10
N ALA A 16 -2.33 20.46 -29.84
CA ALA A 16 -2.93 20.53 -28.53
C ALA A 16 -2.37 19.36 -27.68
N VAL A 17 -1.46 19.68 -26.77
CA VAL A 17 -0.98 18.74 -25.76
C VAL A 17 -2.08 18.57 -24.71
N LEU A 18 -2.80 17.47 -24.79
CA LEU A 18 -3.77 17.08 -23.77
C LEU A 18 -2.98 16.61 -22.52
N PHE A 19 -2.86 17.48 -21.54
CA PHE A 19 -2.41 17.11 -20.21
C PHE A 19 -3.51 16.27 -19.56
N SER A 20 -3.36 14.94 -19.62
CA SER A 20 -4.16 14.04 -18.77
C SER A 20 -3.68 14.23 -17.33
N ALA A 21 -4.44 14.99 -16.55
CA ALA A 21 -4.28 15.02 -15.12
C ALA A 21 -4.64 13.61 -14.60
N ALA A 22 -3.63 12.84 -14.20
CA ALA A 22 -3.83 11.63 -13.43
C ALA A 22 -4.43 12.06 -12.08
N THR A 23 -5.76 11.96 -11.95
CA THR A 23 -6.42 12.06 -10.66
C THR A 23 -5.95 10.88 -9.83
N SER A 24 -5.17 11.14 -8.77
CA SER A 24 -4.91 10.16 -7.74
C SER A 24 -6.25 9.76 -7.14
N ASP A 25 -6.74 8.60 -7.54
CA ASP A 25 -7.94 7.99 -6.99
C ASP A 25 -7.62 7.64 -5.53
N ALA A 26 -8.02 8.51 -4.61
CA ALA A 26 -7.96 8.21 -3.18
C ALA A 26 -8.89 7.02 -2.97
N GLN A 27 -8.31 5.83 -2.79
CA GLN A 27 -9.05 4.59 -2.67
C GLN A 27 -10.09 4.71 -1.56
N LYS A 28 -11.35 4.55 -1.95
CA LYS A 28 -12.48 4.54 -1.02
C LYS A 28 -12.22 3.50 0.08
N PRO A 29 -12.41 3.84 1.37
CA PRO A 29 -12.24 2.88 2.46
C PRO A 29 -13.01 1.59 2.21
N SER A 30 -12.39 0.45 2.45
CA SER A 30 -13.07 -0.84 2.33
C SER A 30 -14.10 -1.02 3.45
N GLU A 31 -15.10 -1.88 3.22
CA GLU A 31 -16.12 -2.19 4.23
C GLU A 31 -15.47 -2.65 5.56
N GLY A 32 -14.48 -3.54 5.49
CA GLY A 32 -13.77 -4.01 6.68
C GLY A 32 -13.05 -2.90 7.44
N GLN A 33 -12.48 -1.91 6.73
CA GLN A 33 -11.89 -0.73 7.35
C GLN A 33 -12.93 0.09 8.10
N LEU A 34 -14.04 0.41 7.43
CA LEU A 34 -15.13 1.20 8.03
C LEU A 34 -15.72 0.52 9.26
N LEU A 35 -15.89 -0.81 9.21
CA LEU A 35 -16.37 -1.59 10.34
C LEU A 35 -15.39 -1.54 11.52
N VAL A 36 -14.09 -1.79 11.28
CA VAL A 36 -13.07 -1.73 12.33
C VAL A 36 -12.98 -0.34 12.94
N GLU A 37 -12.95 0.71 12.14
CA GLU A 37 -12.96 2.09 12.64
C GLU A 37 -14.21 2.37 13.50
N LYS A 38 -15.39 2.02 13.01
CA LYS A 38 -16.66 2.24 13.71
C LYS A 38 -16.74 1.49 15.04
N ARG A 39 -16.31 0.23 15.08
CA ARG A 39 -16.50 -0.67 16.22
C ARG A 39 -15.38 -0.60 17.26
N CYS A 40 -14.17 -0.21 16.86
CA CYS A 40 -13.00 -0.24 17.75
C CYS A 40 -12.60 1.12 18.31
N GLN A 41 -12.94 2.25 17.65
CA GLN A 41 -12.51 3.58 18.09
C GLN A 41 -13.30 4.12 19.30
N GLY A 42 -14.43 3.51 19.66
CA GLY A 42 -15.29 3.99 20.74
C GLY A 42 -14.66 3.92 22.13
N CYS A 43 -13.74 2.96 22.37
CA CYS A 43 -13.13 2.71 23.68
C CYS A 43 -11.63 3.02 23.73
N HIS A 44 -10.91 2.90 22.61
CA HIS A 44 -9.48 3.18 22.52
C HIS A 44 -9.08 3.63 21.10
N ASN A 45 -7.89 4.20 20.95
CA ASN A 45 -7.39 4.62 19.65
C ASN A 45 -6.92 3.41 18.82
N MET A 46 -6.75 3.62 17.52
CA MET A 46 -6.33 2.58 16.56
C MET A 46 -4.88 2.11 16.74
N ARG A 47 -4.06 2.81 17.52
CA ARG A 47 -2.63 2.50 17.68
C ARG A 47 -2.38 1.04 18.10
N ARG A 48 -3.26 0.45 18.89
CA ARG A 48 -3.15 -0.98 19.29
C ARG A 48 -3.31 -1.92 18.09
N ILE A 49 -4.12 -1.55 17.10
CA ILE A 49 -4.31 -2.29 15.86
C ILE A 49 -3.11 -2.06 14.93
N ASP A 50 -2.70 -0.79 14.79
CA ASP A 50 -1.61 -0.40 13.87
C ASP A 50 -0.27 -1.05 14.24
N THR A 51 -0.04 -1.33 15.52
CA THR A 51 1.18 -1.99 16.00
C THR A 51 1.06 -3.51 16.11
N ALA A 52 -0.13 -4.08 15.91
CA ALA A 52 -0.34 -5.52 15.98
C ALA A 52 0.06 -6.23 14.68
N ALA A 53 0.46 -7.49 14.80
CA ALA A 53 0.74 -8.38 13.67
C ALA A 53 0.16 -9.76 14.00
N LYS A 54 -1.14 -9.92 13.78
CA LYS A 54 -1.90 -11.12 14.16
C LYS A 54 -2.43 -11.84 12.93
N ASP A 55 -2.45 -13.17 12.96
CA ASP A 55 -3.14 -13.99 11.97
C ASP A 55 -4.66 -13.92 12.13
N ALA A 56 -5.39 -14.55 11.22
CA ALA A 56 -6.85 -14.53 11.21
C ALA A 56 -7.46 -15.06 12.51
N LYS A 57 -6.90 -16.14 13.06
CA LYS A 57 -7.37 -16.75 14.32
C LYS A 57 -7.17 -15.79 15.51
N ALA A 58 -5.99 -15.23 15.63
CA ALA A 58 -5.67 -14.29 16.70
C ALA A 58 -6.46 -12.98 16.59
N TRP A 59 -6.79 -12.52 15.38
CA TRP A 59 -7.71 -11.39 15.19
C TRP A 59 -9.14 -11.73 15.59
N GLN A 60 -9.63 -12.91 15.22
CA GLN A 60 -10.96 -13.38 15.64
C GLN A 60 -11.06 -13.47 17.16
N GLU A 61 -10.09 -14.05 17.83
CA GLU A 61 -10.01 -14.11 19.31
C GLU A 61 -9.98 -12.71 19.93
N THR A 62 -9.26 -11.78 19.31
CA THR A 62 -9.22 -10.37 19.75
C THR A 62 -10.60 -9.72 19.67
N ILE A 63 -11.31 -9.89 18.55
CA ILE A 63 -12.68 -9.33 18.40
C ILE A 63 -13.63 -9.96 19.44
N GLN A 64 -13.55 -11.27 19.66
CA GLN A 64 -14.38 -11.94 20.67
C GLN A 64 -14.11 -11.40 22.08
N THR A 65 -12.84 -11.15 22.42
CA THR A 65 -12.49 -10.52 23.71
C THR A 65 -13.10 -9.11 23.81
N MET A 66 -13.00 -8.30 22.76
CA MET A 66 -13.58 -6.96 22.75
C MET A 66 -15.12 -6.99 22.89
N ILE A 67 -15.80 -7.98 22.30
CA ILE A 67 -17.24 -8.19 22.50
C ILE A 67 -17.55 -8.51 23.96
N GLN A 68 -16.76 -9.38 24.61
CA GLN A 68 -16.89 -9.68 26.04
C GLN A 68 -16.66 -8.45 26.92
N ASP A 69 -15.79 -7.54 26.48
CA ASP A 69 -15.52 -6.26 27.15
C ASP A 69 -16.54 -5.16 26.81
N GLY A 70 -17.61 -5.49 26.04
CA GLY A 70 -18.73 -4.62 25.74
C GLY A 70 -18.68 -3.93 24.37
N ALA A 71 -17.82 -4.35 23.44
CA ALA A 71 -17.86 -3.82 22.08
C ALA A 71 -19.12 -4.32 21.33
N GLU A 72 -19.83 -3.42 20.69
CA GLU A 72 -21.02 -3.71 19.90
C GLU A 72 -20.63 -4.13 18.48
N VAL A 73 -20.37 -5.43 18.27
CA VAL A 73 -20.02 -6.02 16.97
C VAL A 73 -21.06 -7.08 16.62
N GLU A 74 -21.68 -6.95 15.45
CA GLU A 74 -22.61 -7.96 14.92
C GLU A 74 -21.84 -9.21 14.47
N GLU A 75 -22.43 -10.39 14.66
CA GLU A 75 -21.78 -11.65 14.28
C GLU A 75 -21.40 -11.70 12.79
N SER A 76 -22.25 -11.13 11.93
CA SER A 76 -22.03 -11.01 10.48
C SER A 76 -20.87 -10.09 10.09
N GLU A 77 -20.49 -9.14 10.95
CA GLU A 77 -19.38 -8.20 10.72
C GLU A 77 -18.01 -8.84 11.00
N ILE A 78 -17.98 -9.84 11.91
CA ILE A 78 -16.73 -10.47 12.36
C ILE A 78 -15.86 -10.98 11.19
N PRO A 79 -16.37 -11.79 10.26
CA PRO A 79 -15.55 -12.31 9.16
C PRO A 79 -14.99 -11.20 8.25
N VAL A 80 -15.75 -10.14 8.01
CA VAL A 80 -15.33 -9.00 7.19
C VAL A 80 -14.21 -8.22 7.89
N MET A 81 -14.37 -7.98 9.20
CA MET A 81 -13.35 -7.34 10.03
C MET A 81 -12.08 -8.18 10.12
N VAL A 82 -12.19 -9.49 10.36
CA VAL A 82 -11.05 -10.42 10.42
C VAL A 82 -10.29 -10.44 9.10
N GLN A 83 -10.99 -10.49 7.98
CA GLN A 83 -10.36 -10.49 6.65
C GLN A 83 -9.55 -9.21 6.44
N TRP A 84 -10.13 -8.04 6.74
CA TRP A 84 -9.43 -6.77 6.61
C TRP A 84 -8.23 -6.67 7.57
N LEU A 85 -8.43 -6.98 8.85
CA LEU A 85 -7.38 -6.95 9.86
C LEU A 85 -6.21 -7.89 9.52
N THR A 86 -6.50 -9.08 9.01
CA THR A 86 -5.47 -10.05 8.60
C THR A 86 -4.67 -9.55 7.41
N ARG A 87 -5.33 -8.91 6.45
CA ARG A 87 -4.67 -8.36 5.27
C ARG A 87 -3.78 -7.16 5.61
N GLU A 88 -4.31 -6.21 6.39
CA GLU A 88 -3.62 -4.94 6.67
C GLU A 88 -2.65 -5.04 7.86
N HIS A 89 -3.01 -5.81 8.87
CA HIS A 89 -2.31 -5.95 10.16
C HIS A 89 -1.90 -7.41 10.46
N GLY A 90 -1.85 -8.25 9.45
CA GLY A 90 -1.32 -9.62 9.56
C GLY A 90 0.20 -9.65 9.70
N PRO A 91 0.78 -10.79 10.07
CA PRO A 91 2.22 -10.98 10.06
C PRO A 91 2.76 -10.90 8.62
N MET A 92 4.00 -10.44 8.50
CA MET A 92 4.70 -10.51 7.22
C MET A 92 4.91 -11.98 6.83
N PRO A 93 4.69 -12.35 5.55
CA PRO A 93 4.93 -13.70 5.07
C PRO A 93 6.33 -14.22 5.42
N GLU A 94 6.49 -15.52 5.60
CA GLU A 94 7.81 -16.08 5.87
C GLU A 94 8.70 -16.07 4.62
N GLY A 95 9.98 -15.77 4.81
CA GLY A 95 10.96 -15.72 3.72
C GLY A 95 12.23 -14.95 4.09
N ALA A 96 13.27 -15.13 3.30
CA ALA A 96 14.61 -14.56 3.57
C ALA A 96 14.60 -13.02 3.72
N GLY A 97 13.74 -12.32 2.99
CA GLY A 97 13.63 -10.86 3.05
C GLY A 97 12.90 -10.31 4.27
N LYS A 98 12.11 -11.14 4.97
CA LYS A 98 11.28 -10.71 6.10
C LYS A 98 12.08 -9.97 7.18
N GLN A 99 13.15 -10.58 7.68
CA GLN A 99 13.95 -10.00 8.77
C GLN A 99 14.66 -8.73 8.33
N ILE A 100 15.13 -8.67 7.10
CA ILE A 100 15.77 -7.48 6.55
C ILE A 100 14.75 -6.33 6.52
N LEU A 101 13.54 -6.56 6.02
CA LEU A 101 12.45 -5.57 6.02
C LEU A 101 12.11 -5.10 7.44
N LEU A 102 11.93 -6.04 8.37
CA LEU A 102 11.59 -5.71 9.75
C LEU A 102 12.70 -4.91 10.45
N ASN A 103 13.97 -5.20 10.18
CA ASN A 103 15.08 -4.52 10.85
C ASN A 103 15.45 -3.19 10.19
N THR A 104 15.24 -3.05 8.88
CA THR A 104 15.70 -1.89 8.11
C THR A 104 14.56 -0.92 7.80
N CYS A 105 13.46 -1.40 7.20
CA CYS A 105 12.41 -0.51 6.70
C CYS A 105 11.54 0.08 7.82
N THR A 106 11.45 -0.59 8.98
CA THR A 106 10.68 -0.07 10.13
C THR A 106 11.39 1.03 10.92
N MET A 107 12.64 1.34 10.58
CA MET A 107 13.39 2.41 11.25
C MET A 107 12.79 3.81 10.98
N CYS A 108 12.19 4.02 9.83
CA CYS A 108 11.67 5.33 9.40
C CYS A 108 10.14 5.38 9.31
N HIS A 109 9.49 4.29 8.93
CA HIS A 109 8.04 4.23 8.76
C HIS A 109 7.50 2.80 8.99
N ASN A 110 6.19 2.64 9.13
CA ASN A 110 5.55 1.33 9.21
C ASN A 110 5.53 0.61 7.84
N LEU A 111 5.21 -0.69 7.87
CA LEU A 111 5.15 -1.53 6.67
C LEU A 111 3.80 -1.51 5.94
N ASN A 112 2.87 -0.64 6.31
CA ASN A 112 1.54 -0.60 5.69
C ASN A 112 1.62 -0.30 4.19
N ARG A 113 2.57 0.54 3.77
CA ARG A 113 2.82 0.84 2.35
C ARG A 113 3.25 -0.40 1.55
N ILE A 114 3.93 -1.35 2.19
CA ILE A 114 4.31 -2.63 1.59
C ILE A 114 3.10 -3.57 1.59
N LYS A 115 2.46 -3.75 2.74
CA LYS A 115 1.32 -4.67 2.91
C LYS A 115 0.15 -4.34 1.98
N ASN A 116 -0.12 -3.06 1.76
CA ASN A 116 -1.20 -2.57 0.92
C ASN A 116 -0.77 -2.32 -0.53
N GLY A 117 0.54 -2.30 -0.79
CA GLY A 117 1.10 -2.17 -2.13
C GLY A 117 1.00 -3.48 -2.91
N ARG A 118 0.60 -3.38 -4.18
CA ARG A 118 0.77 -4.42 -5.18
C ARG A 118 1.50 -3.78 -6.34
N ARG A 119 2.71 -4.27 -6.63
CA ARG A 119 3.59 -3.70 -7.64
C ARG A 119 4.22 -4.80 -8.47
N SER A 120 4.50 -4.49 -9.73
CA SER A 120 5.34 -5.37 -10.55
C SER A 120 6.76 -5.47 -9.96
N PRO A 121 7.56 -6.47 -10.35
CA PRO A 121 8.96 -6.54 -9.93
C PRO A 121 9.74 -5.26 -10.25
N GLU A 122 9.49 -4.66 -11.41
CA GLU A 122 10.15 -3.41 -11.86
C GLU A 122 9.76 -2.23 -10.97
N GLU A 123 8.49 -2.10 -10.61
CA GLU A 123 8.00 -1.05 -9.71
C GLU A 123 8.52 -1.23 -8.28
N TRP A 124 8.75 -2.49 -7.83
CA TRP A 124 9.42 -2.75 -6.56
C TRP A 124 10.90 -2.36 -6.61
N GLU A 125 11.59 -2.62 -7.72
CA GLU A 125 12.98 -2.17 -7.92
C GLU A 125 13.08 -0.65 -7.84
N GLU A 126 12.23 0.09 -8.57
CA GLU A 126 12.17 1.54 -8.52
C GLU A 126 11.90 2.05 -7.09
N THR A 127 10.98 1.40 -6.37
CA THR A 127 10.66 1.74 -4.97
C THR A 127 11.89 1.56 -4.07
N LEU A 128 12.61 0.45 -4.22
CA LEU A 128 13.82 0.18 -3.44
C LEU A 128 14.94 1.16 -3.74
N LEU A 129 15.15 1.50 -5.01
CA LEU A 129 16.13 2.51 -5.42
C LEU A 129 15.79 3.90 -4.84
N ALA A 130 14.52 4.27 -4.81
CA ALA A 130 14.08 5.50 -4.16
C ALA A 130 14.40 5.49 -2.65
N MET A 131 14.14 4.39 -1.94
CA MET A 131 14.47 4.27 -0.51
C MET A 131 15.98 4.32 -0.26
N LEU A 132 16.81 3.72 -1.12
CA LEU A 132 18.27 3.84 -1.04
C LEU A 132 18.73 5.28 -1.19
N ASN A 133 18.15 6.02 -2.15
CA ASN A 133 18.45 7.44 -2.35
C ASN A 133 18.02 8.31 -1.15
N GLU A 134 17.01 7.91 -0.40
CA GLU A 134 16.59 8.53 0.86
C GLU A 134 17.43 8.07 2.07
N GLY A 135 18.42 7.20 1.85
CA GLY A 135 19.36 6.77 2.89
C GLY A 135 18.97 5.50 3.63
N ALA A 136 18.10 4.65 3.08
CA ALA A 136 17.82 3.34 3.67
C ALA A 136 19.09 2.50 3.78
N PRO A 137 19.45 1.98 4.97
CA PRO A 137 20.71 1.25 5.19
C PRO A 137 20.60 -0.21 4.73
N VAL A 138 20.46 -0.40 3.42
CA VAL A 138 20.37 -1.71 2.74
C VAL A 138 21.69 -1.96 2.02
N SER A 139 22.33 -3.11 2.25
CA SER A 139 23.53 -3.48 1.52
C SER A 139 23.22 -4.04 0.13
N ASP A 140 24.25 -4.05 -0.75
CA ASP A 140 24.13 -4.59 -2.10
C ASP A 140 23.72 -6.08 -2.12
N GLU A 141 24.14 -6.86 -1.10
CA GLU A 141 23.75 -8.26 -0.94
C GLU A 141 22.31 -8.42 -0.46
N GLN A 142 21.79 -7.47 0.33
CA GLN A 142 20.43 -7.49 0.85
C GLN A 142 19.39 -7.07 -0.20
N LEU A 143 19.78 -6.18 -1.10
CA LEU A 143 18.87 -5.59 -2.09
C LEU A 143 18.15 -6.65 -2.95
N PRO A 144 18.84 -7.62 -3.60
CA PRO A 144 18.17 -8.65 -4.38
C PRO A 144 17.29 -9.57 -3.54
N VAL A 145 17.65 -9.80 -2.27
CA VAL A 145 16.85 -10.63 -1.35
C VAL A 145 15.53 -9.94 -1.00
N ILE A 146 15.57 -8.64 -0.72
CA ILE A 146 14.37 -7.84 -0.44
C ILE A 146 13.51 -7.74 -1.70
N HIS A 147 14.10 -7.46 -2.85
CA HIS A 147 13.40 -7.36 -4.12
C HIS A 147 12.64 -8.64 -4.46
N ALA A 148 13.31 -9.79 -4.38
CA ALA A 148 12.68 -11.10 -4.62
C ALA A 148 11.55 -11.39 -3.62
N TYR A 149 11.72 -11.01 -2.36
CA TYR A 149 10.70 -11.16 -1.32
C TYR A 149 9.47 -10.30 -1.61
N LEU A 150 9.65 -9.02 -1.94
CA LEU A 150 8.56 -8.10 -2.25
C LEU A 150 7.81 -8.52 -3.50
N SER A 151 8.51 -8.84 -4.58
CA SER A 151 7.91 -9.31 -5.84
C SER A 151 7.10 -10.57 -5.66
N ARG A 152 7.56 -11.49 -4.79
CA ARG A 152 6.87 -12.77 -4.54
C ARG A 152 5.61 -12.62 -3.69
N HIS A 153 5.65 -11.78 -2.65
CA HIS A 153 4.59 -11.73 -1.64
C HIS A 153 3.65 -10.53 -1.79
N PHE A 154 4.09 -9.52 -2.50
CA PHE A 154 3.37 -8.26 -2.71
C PHE A 154 3.39 -7.85 -4.19
N GLY A 155 3.55 -8.83 -5.08
CA GLY A 155 3.46 -8.63 -6.53
C GLY A 155 2.02 -8.38 -7.00
N VAL A 156 1.90 -7.85 -8.22
CA VAL A 156 0.65 -7.90 -9.01
C VAL A 156 0.50 -9.30 -9.60
N ASP A 157 -0.73 -9.80 -9.69
CA ASP A 157 -1.10 -11.08 -10.33
C ASP A 157 -1.08 -10.93 -11.86
#